data_37045e27b8d5aff329d9afba18462b05
#
_entry.id   37045e27b8d5aff329d9afba18462b05
#
_cell.length_a   1.000
_cell.length_b   1.000
_cell.length_c   1.000
_cell.angle_alpha   90.00
_cell.angle_beta   90.00
_cell.angle_gamma   90.00
#
_symmetry.space_group_name_H-M   'P 1'
#
loop_
_entity.id
_entity.type
_entity.pdbx_description
1 polymer ?
#
loop_
_entity_poly.entity_id
_entity_poly.type
_entity_poly.pdbx_seq_one_letter_code
_entity_poly.pdbx_strand_id
1 'polypeptide(L)'
;MIGLVLAAGAGRRLRPYTDTLPKALVPVGPEGAEAEGAVPGEAKSVLDLTLANFAEVGLTDAAIVVGYRREAVYERRAALEARYGVKLTLIDNDKAEEWNNAYSLWCARDALREGVILANGDTVHPPSVERALLEARGGDRRIILALDTVKKLADEEMKVVVDPASGVRRITKLMDPAEASGEYIGVTLIESSAAADLADALKVTFERDPDLYYEDGYQELVNRGFRVDTAPIGEVAWVEIDNHADLARGREIACRY
;
A
#
# COMPACT_ATOMS: atom_id res chain seq x y z
N MET A 1 6.18 5.90 15.00
CA MET A 1 5.86 5.48 13.61
C MET A 1 5.04 4.21 13.66
N ILE A 2 3.99 4.09 12.87
CA ILE A 2 3.08 2.95 12.82
C ILE A 2 2.96 2.41 11.38
N GLY A 3 2.41 1.21 11.21
CA GLY A 3 1.97 0.74 9.90
C GLY A 3 0.68 1.44 9.45
N LEU A 4 0.48 1.58 8.14
CA LEU A 4 -0.78 2.04 7.55
C LEU A 4 -1.11 1.18 6.32
N VAL A 5 -2.30 0.59 6.28
CA VAL A 5 -2.73 -0.23 5.14
C VAL A 5 -3.98 0.37 4.50
N LEU A 6 -3.95 0.57 3.18
CA LEU A 6 -5.15 0.91 2.43
C LEU A 6 -5.87 -0.36 1.96
N ALA A 7 -6.91 -0.75 2.68
CA ALA A 7 -7.65 -2.01 2.50
C ALA A 7 -9.14 -1.79 2.17
N ALA A 8 -9.50 -0.60 1.66
CA ALA A 8 -10.89 -0.24 1.41
C ALA A 8 -11.44 -0.74 0.05
N GLY A 9 -10.57 -1.21 -0.84
CA GLY A 9 -10.90 -1.54 -2.23
C GLY A 9 -11.73 -2.82 -2.41
N ALA A 10 -12.66 -2.80 -3.38
CA ALA A 10 -13.56 -3.90 -3.68
C ALA A 10 -12.93 -5.04 -4.50
N GLY A 11 -11.86 -4.79 -5.28
CA GLY A 11 -11.18 -5.81 -6.08
C GLY A 11 -12.09 -6.57 -7.06
N ARG A 12 -12.98 -5.88 -7.76
CA ARG A 12 -14.05 -6.50 -8.59
C ARG A 12 -13.54 -7.49 -9.64
N ARG A 13 -12.29 -7.36 -10.10
CA ARG A 13 -11.64 -8.26 -11.06
C ARG A 13 -11.22 -9.61 -10.45
N LEU A 14 -11.26 -9.74 -9.12
CA LEU A 14 -10.92 -10.96 -8.37
C LEU A 14 -12.13 -11.79 -7.95
N ARG A 15 -13.34 -11.48 -8.47
CA ARG A 15 -14.51 -12.32 -8.23
C ARG A 15 -14.27 -13.75 -8.74
N PRO A 16 -14.77 -14.78 -8.02
CA PRO A 16 -15.75 -14.72 -6.93
C PRO A 16 -15.17 -14.43 -5.52
N TYR A 17 -13.85 -14.42 -5.30
CA TYR A 17 -13.26 -14.20 -3.97
C TYR A 17 -13.77 -12.91 -3.32
N THR A 18 -13.87 -11.85 -4.09
CA THR A 18 -14.28 -10.53 -3.58
C THR A 18 -15.80 -10.31 -3.58
N ASP A 19 -16.61 -11.32 -3.79
CA ASP A 19 -18.05 -11.24 -3.54
C ASP A 19 -18.36 -11.14 -2.02
N THR A 20 -17.50 -11.74 -1.20
CA THR A 20 -17.67 -11.80 0.27
C THR A 20 -16.53 -11.17 1.07
N LEU A 21 -15.36 -10.95 0.46
CA LEU A 21 -14.15 -10.43 1.11
C LEU A 21 -13.69 -9.12 0.45
N PRO A 22 -13.09 -8.18 1.21
CA PRO A 22 -12.34 -7.09 0.59
C PRO A 22 -11.06 -7.61 -0.06
N LYS A 23 -10.51 -6.90 -1.06
CA LYS A 23 -9.32 -7.29 -1.83
C LYS A 23 -8.15 -7.71 -0.92
N ALA A 24 -7.90 -6.96 0.14
CA ALA A 24 -6.81 -7.21 1.09
C ALA A 24 -6.93 -8.54 1.88
N LEU A 25 -8.12 -9.13 1.96
CA LEU A 25 -8.35 -10.43 2.60
C LEU A 25 -8.41 -11.60 1.61
N VAL A 26 -8.16 -11.38 0.32
CA VAL A 26 -8.06 -12.48 -0.66
C VAL A 26 -6.89 -13.39 -0.28
N PRO A 27 -7.11 -14.73 -0.21
CA PRO A 27 -6.07 -15.68 0.16
C PRO A 27 -4.91 -15.74 -0.84
N VAL A 28 -3.69 -15.57 -0.35
CA VAL A 28 -2.43 -15.67 -1.10
C VAL A 28 -1.52 -16.79 -0.57
N GLY A 29 -1.99 -17.59 0.38
CA GLY A 29 -1.30 -18.80 0.83
C GLY A 29 -1.32 -19.90 -0.24
N PRO A 30 -0.58 -21.03 -0.02
CA PRO A 30 -0.55 -22.14 -0.95
C PRO A 30 -1.95 -22.63 -1.27
N GLU A 31 -2.19 -22.98 -2.55
CA GLU A 31 -3.42 -23.67 -2.95
C GLU A 31 -3.52 -25.00 -2.19
N GLY A 32 -4.63 -25.20 -1.51
CA GLY A 32 -4.84 -26.37 -0.65
C GLY A 32 -5.01 -26.04 0.84
N ALA A 33 -4.70 -24.84 1.29
CA ALA A 33 -5.12 -24.38 2.62
C ALA A 33 -6.67 -24.25 2.75
N GLU A 34 -7.39 -24.28 1.62
CA GLU A 34 -8.85 -24.41 1.56
C GLU A 34 -9.31 -25.88 1.40
N ALA A 35 -8.36 -26.85 1.25
CA ALA A 35 -8.66 -28.27 1.14
C ALA A 35 -8.97 -28.87 2.50
N GLU A 36 -10.06 -29.63 2.57
CA GLU A 36 -10.56 -30.51 3.65
C GLU A 36 -9.84 -30.37 5.02
N GLY A 37 -10.38 -29.50 5.87
CA GLY A 37 -9.93 -29.35 7.26
C GLY A 37 -9.21 -28.05 7.60
N ALA A 38 -8.98 -27.16 6.65
CA ALA A 38 -8.47 -25.82 6.97
C ALA A 38 -9.52 -25.03 7.75
N VAL A 39 -9.16 -24.57 8.93
CA VAL A 39 -10.02 -23.71 9.74
C VAL A 39 -10.29 -22.42 8.95
N PRO A 40 -11.55 -22.00 8.77
CA PRO A 40 -11.86 -20.72 8.14
C PRO A 40 -11.09 -19.60 8.85
N GLY A 41 -10.19 -18.92 8.13
CA GLY A 41 -9.34 -17.85 8.65
C GLY A 41 -7.84 -18.18 8.77
N GLU A 42 -7.37 -19.38 8.46
CA GLU A 42 -5.94 -19.74 8.50
C GLU A 42 -5.17 -19.42 7.21
N ALA A 43 -5.84 -19.29 6.08
CA ALA A 43 -5.18 -18.90 4.84
C ALA A 43 -4.63 -17.48 4.95
N LYS A 44 -3.32 -17.33 4.74
CA LYS A 44 -2.69 -16.00 4.71
C LYS A 44 -3.27 -15.17 3.57
N SER A 45 -3.70 -13.96 3.87
CA SER A 45 -4.13 -12.95 2.90
C SER A 45 -3.00 -11.93 2.65
N VAL A 46 -3.22 -10.99 1.71
CA VAL A 46 -2.28 -9.87 1.52
C VAL A 46 -2.11 -9.08 2.80
N LEU A 47 -3.21 -8.82 3.53
CA LEU A 47 -3.16 -8.13 4.82
C LEU A 47 -2.31 -8.89 5.85
N ASP A 48 -2.40 -10.22 5.88
CA ASP A 48 -1.57 -11.06 6.76
C ASP A 48 -0.08 -10.88 6.47
N LEU A 49 0.33 -10.83 5.18
CA LEU A 49 1.72 -10.62 4.79
C LEU A 49 2.20 -9.21 5.15
N THR A 50 1.39 -8.19 4.90
CA THR A 50 1.73 -6.81 5.25
C THR A 50 1.91 -6.63 6.76
N LEU A 51 1.03 -7.22 7.59
CA LEU A 51 1.18 -7.16 9.05
C LEU A 51 2.39 -7.94 9.54
N ALA A 52 2.73 -9.07 8.91
CA ALA A 52 3.96 -9.80 9.20
C ALA A 52 5.20 -8.95 8.88
N ASN A 53 5.22 -8.25 7.73
CA ASN A 53 6.30 -7.33 7.36
C ASN A 53 6.45 -6.20 8.39
N PHE A 54 5.35 -5.58 8.81
CA PHE A 54 5.37 -4.53 9.83
C PHE A 54 5.94 -5.04 11.16
N ALA A 55 5.50 -6.21 11.62
CA ALA A 55 6.03 -6.83 12.84
C ALA A 55 7.54 -7.12 12.72
N GLU A 56 8.00 -7.60 11.55
CA GLU A 56 9.40 -7.93 11.32
C GLU A 56 10.32 -6.71 11.34
N VAL A 57 9.83 -5.55 10.92
CA VAL A 57 10.57 -4.28 11.03
C VAL A 57 10.35 -3.54 12.36
N GLY A 58 9.66 -4.18 13.31
CA GLY A 58 9.50 -3.66 14.67
C GLY A 58 8.33 -2.69 14.88
N LEU A 59 7.38 -2.61 13.95
CA LEU A 59 6.16 -1.82 14.14
C LEU A 59 5.16 -2.63 15.00
N THR A 60 4.71 -2.04 16.09
CA THR A 60 3.79 -2.65 17.07
C THR A 60 2.35 -2.19 16.93
N ASP A 61 2.14 -1.16 16.14
CA ASP A 61 0.83 -0.56 15.92
C ASP A 61 0.61 -0.34 14.42
N ALA A 62 -0.61 -0.54 13.94
CA ALA A 62 -0.98 -0.23 12.57
C ALA A 62 -2.41 0.30 12.47
N ALA A 63 -2.64 1.22 11.54
CA ALA A 63 -3.95 1.66 11.10
C ALA A 63 -4.31 0.94 9.80
N ILE A 64 -5.57 0.54 9.65
CA ILE A 64 -6.08 -0.09 8.42
C ILE A 64 -7.29 0.71 7.96
N VAL A 65 -7.22 1.30 6.77
CA VAL A 65 -8.37 1.94 6.14
C VAL A 65 -9.24 0.87 5.49
N VAL A 66 -10.47 0.74 5.96
CA VAL A 66 -11.43 -0.26 5.53
C VAL A 66 -12.63 0.38 4.85
N GLY A 67 -13.30 -0.33 3.96
CA GLY A 67 -14.47 0.19 3.24
C GLY A 67 -15.35 -0.94 2.71
N TYR A 68 -15.13 -1.40 1.49
CA TYR A 68 -15.87 -2.53 0.94
C TYR A 68 -15.72 -3.77 1.83
N ARG A 69 -16.85 -4.40 2.20
CA ARG A 69 -16.89 -5.59 3.09
C ARG A 69 -16.05 -5.44 4.36
N ARG A 70 -16.03 -4.24 4.94
CA ARG A 70 -15.23 -3.90 6.13
C ARG A 70 -15.49 -4.83 7.32
N GLU A 71 -16.69 -5.37 7.44
CA GLU A 71 -17.09 -6.29 8.50
C GLU A 71 -16.14 -7.50 8.60
N ALA A 72 -15.69 -8.03 7.44
CA ALA A 72 -14.74 -9.14 7.40
C ALA A 72 -13.38 -8.79 8.03
N VAL A 73 -12.93 -7.53 7.94
CA VAL A 73 -11.70 -7.08 8.62
C VAL A 73 -11.96 -6.90 10.11
N TYR A 74 -13.12 -6.33 10.49
CA TYR A 74 -13.50 -6.18 11.90
C TYR A 74 -13.54 -7.52 12.61
N GLU A 75 -14.15 -8.54 12.00
CA GLU A 75 -14.25 -9.90 12.54
C GLU A 75 -12.88 -10.57 12.73
N ARG A 76 -11.92 -10.31 11.82
CA ARG A 76 -10.56 -10.87 11.89
C ARG A 76 -9.61 -10.09 12.79
N ARG A 77 -9.96 -8.88 13.23
CA ARG A 77 -9.07 -7.97 13.96
C ARG A 77 -8.35 -8.65 15.12
N ALA A 78 -9.07 -9.25 16.04
CA ALA A 78 -8.48 -9.86 17.23
C ALA A 78 -7.52 -11.02 16.90
N ALA A 79 -7.85 -11.82 15.87
CA ALA A 79 -6.99 -12.91 15.41
C ALA A 79 -5.71 -12.39 14.76
N LEU A 80 -5.80 -11.32 13.97
CA LEU A 80 -4.64 -10.66 13.34
C LEU A 80 -3.72 -10.03 14.39
N GLU A 81 -4.29 -9.31 15.38
CA GLU A 81 -3.54 -8.74 16.50
C GLU A 81 -2.78 -9.83 17.29
N ALA A 82 -3.47 -10.93 17.61
CA ALA A 82 -2.86 -12.05 18.34
C ALA A 82 -1.78 -12.75 17.55
N ARG A 83 -1.95 -12.88 16.22
CA ARG A 83 -1.02 -13.59 15.35
C ARG A 83 0.27 -12.82 15.09
N TYR A 84 0.18 -11.52 14.85
CA TYR A 84 1.31 -10.68 14.43
C TYR A 84 1.88 -9.81 15.55
N GLY A 85 1.21 -9.72 16.69
CA GLY A 85 1.63 -8.85 17.80
C GLY A 85 1.52 -7.35 17.47
N VAL A 86 0.73 -6.98 16.46
CA VAL A 86 0.51 -5.61 16.00
C VAL A 86 -0.87 -5.17 16.44
N LYS A 87 -0.97 -4.09 17.20
CA LYS A 87 -2.25 -3.50 17.60
C LYS A 87 -2.88 -2.76 16.43
N LEU A 88 -4.17 -3.04 16.15
CA LEU A 88 -4.85 -2.52 14.97
C LEU A 88 -5.87 -1.42 15.32
N THR A 89 -5.81 -0.32 14.58
CA THR A 89 -6.84 0.71 14.54
C THR A 89 -7.52 0.68 13.19
N LEU A 90 -8.83 0.42 13.14
CA LEU A 90 -9.60 0.40 11.90
C LEU A 90 -10.20 1.79 11.64
N ILE A 91 -10.03 2.28 10.42
CA ILE A 91 -10.50 3.59 9.95
C ILE A 91 -11.47 3.37 8.80
N ASP A 92 -12.72 3.77 9.00
CA ASP A 92 -13.75 3.61 7.97
C ASP A 92 -13.60 4.65 6.85
N ASN A 93 -13.61 4.18 5.60
CA ASN A 93 -13.83 4.98 4.41
C ASN A 93 -15.29 4.81 3.96
N ASP A 94 -16.11 5.83 4.16
CA ASP A 94 -17.53 5.85 3.82
C ASP A 94 -17.79 6.05 2.31
N LYS A 95 -16.75 6.35 1.53
CA LYS A 95 -16.80 6.57 0.08
C LYS A 95 -16.05 5.50 -0.75
N ALA A 96 -15.68 4.39 -0.13
CA ALA A 96 -14.81 3.37 -0.73
C ALA A 96 -15.34 2.76 -2.04
N GLU A 97 -16.65 2.79 -2.28
CA GLU A 97 -17.28 2.28 -3.51
C GLU A 97 -17.54 3.35 -4.56
N GLU A 98 -17.47 4.63 -4.15
CA GLU A 98 -17.80 5.79 -4.99
C GLU A 98 -16.55 6.56 -5.41
N TRP A 99 -15.52 6.63 -4.54
CA TRP A 99 -14.33 7.45 -4.72
C TRP A 99 -13.07 6.60 -4.71
N ASN A 100 -12.01 7.09 -5.34
CA ASN A 100 -10.73 6.40 -5.40
C ASN A 100 -9.90 6.57 -4.11
N ASN A 101 -8.68 6.03 -4.09
CA ASN A 101 -7.86 5.86 -2.92
C ASN A 101 -7.21 7.15 -2.36
N ALA A 102 -7.25 8.29 -3.08
CA ALA A 102 -6.87 9.59 -2.51
C ALA A 102 -7.69 9.90 -1.24
N TYR A 103 -8.99 9.65 -1.29
CA TYR A 103 -9.86 9.81 -0.12
C TYR A 103 -9.57 8.76 0.96
N SER A 104 -9.23 7.53 0.58
CA SER A 104 -8.84 6.50 1.56
C SER A 104 -7.64 6.93 2.39
N LEU A 105 -6.58 7.46 1.76
CA LEU A 105 -5.42 7.95 2.49
C LEU A 105 -5.75 9.18 3.33
N TRP A 106 -6.62 10.07 2.84
CA TRP A 106 -7.08 11.22 3.62
C TRP A 106 -7.89 10.83 4.86
N CYS A 107 -8.69 9.76 4.80
CA CYS A 107 -9.37 9.23 6.00
C CYS A 107 -8.36 8.91 7.12
N ALA A 108 -7.15 8.47 6.78
CA ALA A 108 -6.08 8.17 7.72
C ALA A 108 -5.23 9.38 8.15
N ARG A 109 -5.63 10.62 7.84
CA ARG A 109 -4.84 11.84 8.11
C ARG A 109 -4.41 12.03 9.56
N ASP A 110 -5.19 11.52 10.52
CA ASP A 110 -4.81 11.58 11.93
C ASP A 110 -3.72 10.56 12.26
N ALA A 111 -3.74 9.37 11.62
CA ALA A 111 -2.69 8.37 11.74
C ALA A 111 -1.36 8.86 11.13
N LEU A 112 -1.40 9.67 10.07
CA LEU A 112 -0.19 10.25 9.47
C LEU A 112 0.65 11.07 10.46
N ARG A 113 0.02 11.62 11.51
CA ARG A 113 0.71 12.41 12.55
C ARG A 113 1.67 11.57 13.43
N GLU A 114 1.51 10.26 13.42
CA GLU A 114 2.43 9.33 14.11
C GLU A 114 3.69 9.03 13.28
N GLY A 115 3.70 9.48 12.01
CA GLY A 115 4.58 8.96 10.97
C GLY A 115 4.20 7.52 10.63
N VAL A 116 4.18 7.17 9.36
CA VAL A 116 3.72 5.85 8.93
C VAL A 116 4.63 5.19 7.90
N ILE A 117 4.61 3.86 7.87
CA ILE A 117 4.92 3.10 6.66
C ILE A 117 3.57 2.68 6.07
N LEU A 118 3.21 3.31 4.96
CA LEU A 118 2.04 3.00 4.16
C LEU A 118 2.34 1.79 3.28
N ALA A 119 1.40 0.85 3.20
CA ALA A 119 1.39 -0.21 2.19
C ALA A 119 -0.01 -0.33 1.57
N ASN A 120 -0.07 -0.53 0.25
CA ASN A 120 -1.30 -0.88 -0.43
C ASN A 120 -1.76 -2.28 0.00
N GLY A 121 -3.06 -2.46 0.22
CA GLY A 121 -3.66 -3.72 0.67
C GLY A 121 -3.74 -4.81 -0.41
N ASP A 122 -3.09 -4.62 -1.53
CA ASP A 122 -3.07 -5.53 -2.69
C ASP A 122 -1.65 -5.81 -3.21
N THR A 123 -0.62 -5.26 -2.56
CA THR A 123 0.77 -5.49 -2.96
C THR A 123 1.41 -6.56 -2.08
N VAL A 124 1.88 -7.64 -2.70
CA VAL A 124 2.70 -8.69 -2.06
C VAL A 124 4.16 -8.39 -2.30
N HIS A 125 4.92 -8.22 -1.22
CA HIS A 125 6.36 -7.90 -1.25
C HIS A 125 7.06 -8.41 0.01
N PRO A 126 8.39 -8.59 0.00
CA PRO A 126 9.16 -8.99 1.19
C PRO A 126 9.39 -7.81 2.15
N PRO A 127 9.67 -8.06 3.43
CA PRO A 127 9.95 -7.04 4.46
C PRO A 127 11.25 -6.24 4.20
N SER A 128 12.06 -6.65 3.23
CA SER A 128 13.22 -5.88 2.77
C SER A 128 12.83 -4.53 2.15
N VAL A 129 11.58 -4.39 1.68
CA VAL A 129 11.04 -3.12 1.15
C VAL A 129 10.90 -2.09 2.27
N GLU A 130 10.26 -2.47 3.37
CA GLU A 130 10.15 -1.60 4.55
C GLU A 130 11.52 -1.28 5.15
N ARG A 131 12.45 -2.25 5.16
CA ARG A 131 13.84 -2.00 5.61
C ARG A 131 14.53 -0.97 4.73
N ALA A 132 14.41 -1.07 3.40
CA ALA A 132 14.99 -0.10 2.48
C ALA A 132 14.46 1.33 2.73
N LEU A 133 13.17 1.48 3.01
CA LEU A 133 12.57 2.75 3.38
C LEU A 133 13.12 3.29 4.70
N LEU A 134 13.24 2.43 5.74
CA LEU A 134 13.77 2.80 7.04
C LEU A 134 15.25 3.16 6.97
N GLU A 135 16.06 2.48 6.16
CA GLU A 135 17.47 2.80 5.92
C GLU A 135 17.64 4.12 5.17
N ALA A 136 16.72 4.42 4.25
CA ALA A 136 16.71 5.69 3.51
C ALA A 136 16.22 6.88 4.35
N ARG A 137 15.66 6.60 5.54
CA ARG A 137 15.13 7.61 6.46
C ARG A 137 16.21 8.56 6.98
N GLY A 138 15.87 9.82 7.15
CA GLY A 138 16.73 10.82 7.78
C GLY A 138 17.02 12.03 6.89
N GLY A 139 17.75 13.01 7.45
CA GLY A 139 17.95 14.31 6.83
C GLY A 139 16.62 15.06 6.67
N ASP A 140 16.45 15.73 5.54
CA ASP A 140 15.23 16.49 5.21
C ASP A 140 14.16 15.64 4.49
N ARG A 141 14.35 14.32 4.41
CA ARG A 141 13.41 13.41 3.76
C ARG A 141 12.17 13.23 4.61
N ARG A 142 11.02 13.62 4.06
CA ARG A 142 9.74 13.55 4.78
C ARG A 142 8.77 12.56 4.17
N ILE A 143 8.88 12.28 2.87
CA ILE A 143 8.14 11.23 2.15
C ILE A 143 9.14 10.48 1.28
N ILE A 144 9.16 9.14 1.39
CA ILE A 144 10.09 8.28 0.65
C ILE A 144 9.29 7.14 0.00
N LEU A 145 9.28 7.09 -1.32
CA LEU A 145 8.58 6.07 -2.11
C LEU A 145 9.49 4.85 -2.32
N ALA A 146 8.98 3.65 -2.11
CA ALA A 146 9.65 2.42 -2.53
C ALA A 146 9.60 2.30 -4.06
N LEU A 147 10.76 2.27 -4.71
CA LEU A 147 10.88 2.33 -6.16
C LEU A 147 11.55 1.07 -6.72
N ASP A 148 10.85 0.34 -7.59
CA ASP A 148 11.46 -0.69 -8.42
C ASP A 148 12.12 -0.05 -9.64
N THR A 149 13.45 -0.16 -9.71
CA THR A 149 14.26 0.38 -10.82
C THR A 149 14.79 -0.72 -11.74
N VAL A 150 14.39 -1.98 -11.52
CA VAL A 150 14.91 -3.16 -12.20
C VAL A 150 13.91 -3.73 -13.21
N LYS A 151 12.63 -3.75 -12.83
CA LYS A 151 11.55 -4.27 -13.67
C LYS A 151 11.42 -3.47 -14.96
N LYS A 152 11.20 -4.16 -16.08
CA LYS A 152 10.80 -3.50 -17.33
C LYS A 152 9.37 -2.98 -17.19
N LEU A 153 9.19 -1.69 -17.38
CA LEU A 153 7.93 -1.00 -17.21
C LEU A 153 6.98 -1.21 -18.39
N ALA A 154 5.68 -1.28 -18.09
CA ALA A 154 4.58 -1.30 -19.05
C ALA A 154 3.66 -0.05 -18.85
N ASP A 155 2.58 0.05 -19.63
CA ASP A 155 1.74 1.25 -19.66
C ASP A 155 0.91 1.47 -18.39
N GLU A 156 0.47 0.40 -17.73
CA GLU A 156 -0.47 0.47 -16.60
C GLU A 156 0.19 0.77 -15.24
N GLU A 157 1.51 0.73 -15.18
CA GLU A 157 2.27 0.86 -13.94
C GLU A 157 2.34 2.30 -13.43
N MET A 158 2.52 2.48 -12.12
CA MET A 158 2.69 3.80 -11.51
C MET A 158 4.14 4.27 -11.68
N LYS A 159 4.39 4.96 -12.77
CA LYS A 159 5.71 5.41 -13.21
C LYS A 159 6.17 6.67 -12.46
N VAL A 160 7.47 6.71 -12.13
CA VAL A 160 8.09 7.81 -11.42
C VAL A 160 9.31 8.32 -12.19
N VAL A 161 9.42 9.64 -12.33
CA VAL A 161 10.63 10.32 -12.81
C VAL A 161 11.33 10.95 -11.60
N VAL A 162 12.59 10.61 -11.41
CA VAL A 162 13.42 11.08 -10.29
C VAL A 162 14.56 11.95 -10.81
N ASP A 163 14.75 13.08 -10.18
CA ASP A 163 15.92 13.93 -10.35
C ASP A 163 16.82 13.78 -9.11
N PRO A 164 18.12 13.50 -9.27
CA PRO A 164 19.01 13.26 -8.13
C PRO A 164 19.10 14.43 -7.14
N ALA A 165 18.92 15.67 -7.61
CA ALA A 165 19.05 16.87 -6.77
C ALA A 165 17.73 17.24 -6.08
N SER A 166 16.58 17.06 -6.75
CA SER A 166 15.27 17.54 -6.28
C SER A 166 14.28 16.43 -5.87
N GLY A 167 14.61 15.15 -6.06
CA GLY A 167 13.72 14.02 -5.79
C GLY A 167 12.74 13.77 -6.93
N VAL A 168 11.53 13.32 -6.59
CA VAL A 168 10.46 13.03 -7.54
C VAL A 168 10.06 14.29 -8.29
N ARG A 169 10.04 14.20 -9.62
CA ARG A 169 9.56 15.25 -10.53
C ARG A 169 8.17 14.96 -11.05
N ARG A 170 7.90 13.68 -11.30
CA ARG A 170 6.61 13.24 -11.82
C ARG A 170 6.28 11.84 -11.32
N ILE A 171 5.02 11.63 -10.94
CA ILE A 171 4.46 10.33 -10.61
C ILE A 171 3.08 10.22 -11.29
N THR A 172 2.93 9.23 -12.16
CA THR A 172 1.69 9.03 -12.92
C THR A 172 1.69 7.72 -13.70
N LYS A 173 0.52 7.18 -13.97
CA LYS A 173 0.34 6.09 -14.97
C LYS A 173 0.43 6.59 -16.42
N LEU A 174 0.18 7.88 -16.63
CA LEU A 174 0.01 8.49 -17.95
C LEU A 174 1.32 9.08 -18.52
N MET A 175 2.41 8.28 -18.57
CA MET A 175 3.65 8.68 -19.25
C MET A 175 4.23 7.49 -20.02
N ASP A 176 5.09 7.79 -21.00
CA ASP A 176 5.87 6.75 -21.69
C ASP A 176 6.76 6.01 -20.68
N PRO A 177 6.72 4.68 -20.62
CA PRO A 177 7.61 3.89 -19.77
C PRO A 177 9.09 4.20 -19.96
N ALA A 178 9.50 4.61 -21.17
CA ALA A 178 10.89 4.95 -21.47
C ALA A 178 11.38 6.24 -20.77
N GLU A 179 10.48 7.11 -20.31
CA GLU A 179 10.81 8.33 -19.58
C GLU A 179 10.98 8.10 -18.05
N ALA A 180 10.52 6.95 -17.56
CA ALA A 180 10.47 6.69 -16.14
C ALA A 180 11.81 6.21 -15.57
N SER A 181 12.08 6.61 -14.33
CA SER A 181 13.20 6.12 -13.52
C SER A 181 12.90 4.77 -12.85
N GLY A 182 11.61 4.41 -12.71
CA GLY A 182 11.16 3.17 -12.09
C GLY A 182 9.66 3.18 -11.81
N GLU A 183 9.18 2.11 -11.15
CA GLU A 183 7.80 1.92 -10.72
C GLU A 183 7.67 2.11 -9.22
N TYR A 184 6.69 2.92 -8.80
CA TYR A 184 6.26 2.99 -7.40
C TYR A 184 5.39 1.78 -7.08
N ILE A 185 5.77 1.03 -6.06
CA ILE A 185 5.15 -0.27 -5.73
C ILE A 185 4.04 -0.21 -4.68
N GLY A 186 3.57 1.00 -4.33
CA GLY A 186 2.51 1.15 -3.34
C GLY A 186 2.97 1.08 -1.88
N VAL A 187 4.28 1.25 -1.60
CA VAL A 187 4.83 1.28 -0.24
C VAL A 187 5.59 2.59 -0.02
N THR A 188 5.25 3.34 1.02
CA THR A 188 5.79 4.68 1.28
C THR A 188 6.09 4.90 2.76
N LEU A 189 7.24 5.45 3.08
CA LEU A 189 7.50 6.03 4.40
C LEU A 189 7.08 7.50 4.39
N ILE A 190 6.23 7.88 5.36
CA ILE A 190 5.74 9.25 5.55
C ILE A 190 6.06 9.68 6.97
N GLU A 191 6.90 10.69 7.12
CA GLU A 191 7.21 11.28 8.42
C GLU A 191 6.04 12.11 8.96
N SER A 192 5.90 12.18 10.27
CA SER A 192 4.87 12.98 10.93
C SER A 192 4.89 14.46 10.52
N SER A 193 6.07 14.99 10.20
CA SER A 193 6.24 16.36 9.72
C SER A 193 5.63 16.62 8.34
N ALA A 194 5.33 15.59 7.55
CA ALA A 194 4.66 15.71 6.26
C ALA A 194 3.12 15.58 6.36
N ALA A 195 2.60 15.18 7.51
CA ALA A 195 1.19 14.80 7.67
C ALA A 195 0.20 15.90 7.27
N ALA A 196 0.46 17.14 7.68
CA ALA A 196 -0.44 18.26 7.39
C ALA A 196 -0.40 18.63 5.89
N ASP A 197 0.79 18.74 5.31
CA ASP A 197 0.97 19.07 3.89
C ASP A 197 0.33 18.00 3.00
N LEU A 198 0.52 16.71 3.34
CA LEU A 198 -0.05 15.60 2.60
C LEU A 198 -1.58 15.56 2.73
N ALA A 199 -2.12 15.73 3.93
CA ALA A 199 -3.57 15.75 4.13
C ALA A 199 -4.25 16.87 3.34
N ASP A 200 -3.62 18.05 3.24
CA ASP A 200 -4.11 19.16 2.45
C ASP A 200 -4.01 18.88 0.94
N ALA A 201 -2.89 18.32 0.48
CA ALA A 201 -2.71 17.93 -0.92
C ALA A 201 -3.73 16.87 -1.35
N LEU A 202 -3.96 15.84 -0.54
CA LEU A 202 -4.98 14.81 -0.79
C LEU A 202 -6.38 15.40 -0.86
N LYS A 203 -6.70 16.35 0.05
CA LYS A 203 -7.99 17.04 0.04
C LYS A 203 -8.22 17.76 -1.28
N VAL A 204 -7.27 18.56 -1.73
CA VAL A 204 -7.34 19.26 -3.03
C VAL A 204 -7.47 18.27 -4.19
N THR A 205 -6.81 17.12 -4.10
CA THR A 205 -6.83 16.07 -5.13
C THR A 205 -8.23 15.51 -5.31
N PHE A 206 -8.85 14.94 -4.28
CA PHE A 206 -10.18 14.33 -4.41
C PHE A 206 -11.33 15.36 -4.53
N GLU A 207 -11.16 16.59 -4.04
CA GLU A 207 -12.13 17.69 -4.29
C GLU A 207 -12.10 18.15 -5.75
N ARG A 208 -10.95 18.05 -6.43
CA ARG A 208 -10.83 18.32 -7.87
C ARG A 208 -11.47 17.21 -8.70
N ASP A 209 -11.21 15.96 -8.37
CA ASP A 209 -11.75 14.77 -9.04
C ASP A 209 -11.69 13.58 -8.08
N PRO A 210 -12.84 13.00 -7.67
CA PRO A 210 -12.88 11.87 -6.74
C PRO A 210 -12.30 10.57 -7.30
N ASP A 211 -12.07 10.47 -8.62
CA ASP A 211 -11.47 9.31 -9.27
C ASP A 211 -9.94 9.33 -9.24
N LEU A 212 -9.31 10.39 -8.72
CA LEU A 212 -7.87 10.51 -8.61
C LEU A 212 -7.29 9.61 -7.50
N TYR A 213 -6.03 9.21 -7.71
CA TYR A 213 -5.26 8.38 -6.81
C TYR A 213 -4.54 9.23 -5.75
N TYR A 214 -4.10 8.60 -4.66
CA TYR A 214 -3.27 9.31 -3.66
C TYR A 214 -1.89 9.68 -4.22
N GLU A 215 -1.41 9.02 -5.26
CA GLU A 215 -0.21 9.37 -6.00
C GLU A 215 -0.36 10.72 -6.71
N ASP A 216 -1.58 11.10 -7.13
CA ASP A 216 -1.86 12.45 -7.59
C ASP A 216 -1.73 13.47 -6.45
N GLY A 217 -1.96 13.07 -5.21
CA GLY A 217 -1.68 13.86 -4.01
C GLY A 217 -0.17 14.06 -3.80
N TYR A 218 0.66 13.05 -4.05
CA TYR A 218 2.12 13.20 -4.05
C TYR A 218 2.56 14.15 -5.19
N GLN A 219 1.97 14.01 -6.39
CA GLN A 219 2.26 14.94 -7.48
C GLN A 219 1.86 16.38 -7.13
N GLU A 220 0.75 16.57 -6.43
CA GLU A 220 0.32 17.89 -5.96
C GLU A 220 1.34 18.50 -4.98
N LEU A 221 1.91 17.71 -4.07
CA LEU A 221 3.00 18.14 -3.20
C LEU A 221 4.25 18.55 -4.00
N VAL A 222 4.65 17.75 -4.98
CA VAL A 222 5.78 18.05 -5.87
C VAL A 222 5.54 19.37 -6.61
N ASN A 223 4.34 19.59 -7.12
CA ASN A 223 3.96 20.82 -7.84
C ASN A 223 4.04 22.08 -6.93
N ARG A 224 3.83 21.90 -5.62
CA ARG A 224 3.98 22.96 -4.60
C ARG A 224 5.44 23.16 -4.14
N GLY A 225 6.38 22.39 -4.71
CA GLY A 225 7.80 22.45 -4.35
C GLY A 225 8.19 21.63 -3.12
N PHE A 226 7.29 20.74 -2.64
CA PHE A 226 7.61 19.81 -1.58
C PHE A 226 8.49 18.68 -2.15
N ARG A 227 9.56 18.34 -1.44
CA ARG A 227 10.44 17.26 -1.86
C ARG A 227 9.86 15.91 -1.47
N VAL A 228 9.65 15.03 -2.47
CA VAL A 228 9.35 13.62 -2.31
C VAL A 228 10.58 12.83 -2.77
N ASP A 229 11.08 11.94 -1.94
CA ASP A 229 12.27 11.12 -2.21
C ASP A 229 11.88 9.69 -2.61
N THR A 230 12.86 8.90 -3.03
CA THR A 230 12.70 7.48 -3.36
C THR A 230 13.76 6.63 -2.68
N ALA A 231 13.43 5.37 -2.41
CA ALA A 231 14.35 4.33 -2.00
C ALA A 231 14.26 3.16 -3.01
N PRO A 232 15.34 2.82 -3.72
CA PRO A 232 15.38 1.64 -4.57
C PRO A 232 15.21 0.37 -3.73
N ILE A 233 14.32 -0.53 -4.16
CA ILE A 233 14.05 -1.78 -3.45
C ILE A 233 14.97 -2.94 -3.83
N GLY A 234 15.81 -2.76 -4.87
CA GLY A 234 16.68 -3.81 -5.40
C GLY A 234 15.93 -4.89 -6.19
N GLU A 235 16.59 -6.02 -6.40
CA GLU A 235 16.01 -7.18 -7.08
C GLU A 235 15.17 -8.00 -6.08
N VAL A 236 13.89 -7.65 -5.94
CA VAL A 236 12.94 -8.37 -5.08
C VAL A 236 11.75 -8.87 -5.90
N ALA A 237 11.20 -10.02 -5.51
CA ALA A 237 9.95 -10.49 -6.09
C ALA A 237 8.79 -9.80 -5.41
N TRP A 238 7.96 -9.11 -6.19
CA TRP A 238 6.74 -8.45 -5.73
C TRP A 238 5.68 -8.47 -6.82
N VAL A 239 4.42 -8.22 -6.44
CA VAL A 239 3.29 -8.09 -7.37
C VAL A 239 2.15 -7.29 -6.73
N GLU A 240 1.51 -6.42 -7.51
CA GLU A 240 0.19 -5.88 -7.22
C GLU A 240 -0.86 -6.87 -7.76
N ILE A 241 -1.78 -7.30 -6.89
CA ILE A 241 -2.79 -8.32 -7.24
C ILE A 241 -4.04 -7.61 -7.77
N ASP A 242 -4.18 -7.51 -9.06
CA ASP A 242 -5.30 -6.86 -9.71
C ASP A 242 -6.30 -7.83 -10.36
N ASN A 243 -5.83 -8.99 -10.73
CA ASN A 243 -6.61 -10.02 -11.42
C ASN A 243 -6.16 -11.43 -11.00
N HIS A 244 -6.79 -12.47 -11.56
CA HIS A 244 -6.47 -13.87 -11.22
C HIS A 244 -5.06 -14.31 -11.61
N ALA A 245 -4.47 -13.75 -12.67
CA ALA A 245 -3.09 -14.07 -13.05
C ALA A 245 -2.10 -13.48 -12.04
N ASP A 246 -2.34 -12.24 -11.59
CA ASP A 246 -1.55 -11.62 -10.53
C ASP A 246 -1.72 -12.35 -9.20
N LEU A 247 -2.94 -12.83 -8.89
CA LEU A 247 -3.19 -13.64 -7.70
C LEU A 247 -2.37 -14.94 -7.72
N ALA A 248 -2.33 -15.65 -8.86
CA ALA A 248 -1.51 -16.85 -9.00
C ALA A 248 -0.02 -16.54 -8.77
N ARG A 249 0.50 -15.46 -9.37
CA ARG A 249 1.86 -14.98 -9.13
C ARG A 249 2.10 -14.56 -7.69
N GLY A 250 1.12 -13.88 -7.07
CA GLY A 250 1.18 -13.48 -5.66
C GLY A 250 1.32 -14.68 -4.73
N ARG A 251 0.62 -15.78 -5.01
CA ARG A 251 0.74 -17.05 -4.27
C ARG A 251 2.13 -17.66 -4.38
N GLU A 252 2.73 -17.66 -5.59
CA GLU A 252 4.10 -18.13 -5.78
C GLU A 252 5.12 -17.28 -5.02
N ILE A 253 4.93 -15.97 -4.97
CA ILE A 253 5.80 -15.04 -4.25
C ILE A 253 5.63 -15.21 -2.74
N ALA A 254 4.38 -15.27 -2.25
CA ALA A 254 4.05 -15.43 -0.84
C ALA A 254 4.61 -16.72 -0.21
N CYS A 255 4.83 -17.76 -1.00
CA CYS A 255 5.46 -19.00 -0.54
C CYS A 255 6.98 -18.87 -0.25
N ARG A 256 7.60 -17.74 -0.60
CA ARG A 256 9.04 -17.50 -0.42
C ARG A 256 9.35 -16.71 0.85
N TYR A 257 8.33 -16.20 1.53
CA TYR A 257 8.46 -15.33 2.71
C TYR A 257 7.76 -15.88 3.93
#